data_6e954ccf34d3daf06d2335805b507569
#
_entry.id   6e954ccf34d3daf06d2335805b507569
#
_cell.length_a   1.000
_cell.length_b   1.000
_cell.length_c   1.000
_cell.angle_alpha   90.00
_cell.angle_beta   90.00
_cell.angle_gamma   90.00
#
_symmetry.space_group_name_H-M   'P 1'
#
loop_
_entity.id
_entity.type
_entity.pdbx_description
1 polymer ?
#
loop_
_entity_poly.entity_id
_entity_poly.type
_entity_poly.pdbx_seq_one_letter_code
_entity_poly.pdbx_strand_id
1 'polypeptide(L)'
;MDETVIKRVMPHNGEAEEAVIGSMLLDQDAVILASEKLNEDDFYNARYRILFSAIVELFHEGRPADLVTLVDKLHEKNASDDICSVEFLSNIISAVPTSANVRYYADIVEQKSQLRSLIR
;
A
#
# COMPACT_ATOMS: atom_id res chain seq x y z
N MET A 1 1.29 -33.58 12.05
CA MET A 1 1.03 -32.49 11.09
C MET A 1 1.53 -31.17 11.61
N ASP A 2 2.18 -30.45 10.76
CA ASP A 2 2.70 -29.14 11.09
C ASP A 2 1.56 -28.13 11.18
N GLU A 3 1.62 -27.27 12.18
CA GLU A 3 0.62 -26.23 12.35
C GLU A 3 0.55 -25.27 11.18
N THR A 4 1.67 -25.07 10.49
CA THR A 4 1.68 -24.19 9.33
C THR A 4 0.79 -24.70 8.21
N VAL A 5 0.56 -25.98 8.16
CA VAL A 5 -0.33 -26.59 7.17
C VAL A 5 -1.78 -26.26 7.49
N ILE A 6 -2.09 -26.17 8.77
CA ILE A 6 -3.45 -25.88 9.23
C ILE A 6 -3.72 -24.38 9.21
N LYS A 7 -2.70 -23.60 9.52
CA LYS A 7 -2.82 -22.16 9.61
C LYS A 7 -2.99 -21.56 8.22
N ARG A 8 -4.15 -21.02 7.97
CA ARG A 8 -4.46 -20.50 6.65
C ARG A 8 -3.87 -19.12 6.45
N VAL A 9 -3.26 -18.94 5.30
CA VAL A 9 -2.86 -17.62 4.84
C VAL A 9 -3.94 -17.15 3.89
N MET A 10 -4.53 -16.00 4.16
CA MET A 10 -5.58 -15.45 3.32
C MET A 10 -5.01 -15.06 1.96
N PRO A 11 -5.80 -15.17 0.88
CA PRO A 11 -5.33 -14.76 -0.44
C PRO A 11 -4.83 -13.33 -0.42
N HIS A 12 -3.61 -13.13 -0.91
CA HIS A 12 -3.02 -11.80 -1.02
C HIS A 12 -1.82 -11.87 -1.97
N ASN A 13 -1.37 -10.71 -2.39
CA ASN A 13 -0.16 -10.59 -3.20
C ASN A 13 0.65 -9.41 -2.69
N GLY A 14 1.65 -9.72 -1.86
CA GLY A 14 2.47 -8.69 -1.22
C GLY A 14 3.24 -7.85 -2.20
N GLU A 15 3.70 -8.44 -3.30
CA GLU A 15 4.42 -7.69 -4.32
C GLU A 15 3.51 -6.68 -5.02
N ALA A 16 2.27 -7.07 -5.30
CA ALA A 16 1.31 -6.14 -5.92
C ALA A 16 0.96 -5.01 -4.97
N GLU A 17 0.77 -5.32 -3.68
CA GLU A 17 0.48 -4.30 -2.68
C GLU A 17 1.62 -3.30 -2.58
N GLU A 18 2.85 -3.80 -2.50
CA GLU A 18 4.03 -2.95 -2.45
C GLU A 18 4.15 -2.09 -3.71
N ALA A 19 3.87 -2.69 -4.86
CA ALA A 19 3.96 -1.98 -6.13
C ALA A 19 2.94 -0.85 -6.25
N VAL A 20 1.74 -1.05 -5.72
CA VAL A 20 0.75 0.03 -5.70
C VAL A 20 1.25 1.20 -4.85
N ILE A 21 1.72 0.91 -3.63
CA ILE A 21 2.24 1.96 -2.75
C ILE A 21 3.42 2.68 -3.39
N GLY A 22 4.36 1.92 -3.94
CA GLY A 22 5.54 2.50 -4.60
C GLY A 22 5.16 3.39 -5.78
N SER A 23 4.20 2.94 -6.58
CA SER A 23 3.73 3.72 -7.72
C SER A 23 3.10 5.04 -7.28
N MET A 24 2.33 5.01 -6.19
CA MET A 24 1.71 6.21 -5.65
C MET A 24 2.75 7.24 -5.19
N LEU A 25 3.89 6.76 -4.70
CA LEU A 25 4.97 7.64 -4.27
C LEU A 25 5.80 8.17 -5.44
N LEU A 26 5.72 7.52 -6.59
CA LEU A 26 6.42 7.96 -7.80
C LEU A 26 5.61 8.96 -8.63
N ASP A 27 4.29 8.86 -8.60
CA ASP A 27 3.45 9.59 -9.54
C ASP A 27 2.09 9.91 -8.93
N GLN A 28 1.73 11.19 -8.99
CA GLN A 28 0.45 11.66 -8.46
C GLN A 28 -0.74 11.04 -9.21
N ASP A 29 -0.59 10.78 -10.50
CA ASP A 29 -1.65 10.13 -11.27
C ASP A 29 -1.93 8.74 -10.74
N ALA A 30 -0.90 8.06 -10.23
CA ALA A 30 -1.07 6.74 -9.62
C ALA A 30 -1.88 6.84 -8.33
N VAL A 31 -1.74 7.94 -7.57
CA VAL A 31 -2.54 8.15 -6.37
C VAL A 31 -4.01 8.25 -6.74
N ILE A 32 -4.31 9.02 -7.79
CA ILE A 32 -5.69 9.20 -8.25
C ILE A 32 -6.28 7.85 -8.65
N LEU A 33 -5.57 7.11 -9.48
CA LEU A 33 -6.06 5.83 -9.97
C LEU A 33 -6.28 4.83 -8.84
N ALA A 34 -5.31 4.71 -7.95
CA ALA A 34 -5.39 3.76 -6.85
C ALA A 34 -6.50 4.14 -5.88
N SER A 35 -6.68 5.43 -5.59
CA SER A 35 -7.71 5.87 -4.65
C SER A 35 -9.13 5.67 -5.19
N GLU A 36 -9.29 5.66 -6.51
CA GLU A 36 -10.58 5.39 -7.13
C GLU A 36 -10.92 3.91 -7.11
N LYS A 37 -9.91 3.06 -7.12
CA LYS A 37 -10.09 1.63 -7.28
C LYS A 37 -10.03 0.86 -5.96
N LEU A 38 -9.26 1.36 -5.01
CA LEU A 38 -8.97 0.66 -3.75
C LEU A 38 -9.26 1.54 -2.55
N ASN A 39 -9.45 0.89 -1.41
CA ASN A 39 -9.42 1.57 -0.11
C ASN A 39 -8.43 0.82 0.79
N GLU A 40 -8.17 1.37 1.96
CA GLU A 40 -7.14 0.81 2.84
C GLU A 40 -7.42 -0.63 3.25
N ASP A 41 -8.69 -1.01 3.36
CA ASP A 41 -9.06 -2.35 3.77
C ASP A 41 -8.76 -3.41 2.71
N ASP A 42 -8.49 -3.00 1.47
CA ASP A 42 -8.15 -3.94 0.41
C ASP A 42 -6.74 -4.50 0.55
N PHE A 43 -5.90 -3.86 1.37
CA PHE A 43 -4.54 -4.32 1.58
C PHE A 43 -4.49 -5.33 2.71
N TYR A 44 -3.82 -6.45 2.46
CA TYR A 44 -3.66 -7.49 3.45
C TYR A 44 -2.62 -7.10 4.51
N ASN A 45 -1.53 -6.47 4.07
CA ASN A 45 -0.44 -6.06 4.95
C ASN A 45 -0.83 -4.79 5.72
N ALA A 46 -0.81 -4.89 7.05
CA ALA A 46 -1.22 -3.77 7.90
C ALA A 46 -0.40 -2.51 7.65
N ARG A 47 0.89 -2.65 7.36
CA ARG A 47 1.75 -1.50 7.09
C ARG A 47 1.31 -0.78 5.82
N TYR A 48 0.96 -1.54 4.79
CA TYR A 48 0.51 -0.94 3.52
C TYR A 48 -0.85 -0.27 3.68
N ARG A 49 -1.70 -0.78 4.54
CA ARG A 49 -2.97 -0.09 4.85
C ARG A 49 -2.71 1.31 5.40
N ILE A 50 -1.78 1.39 6.33
CA ILE A 50 -1.43 2.67 6.95
C ILE A 50 -0.80 3.61 5.91
N LEU A 51 0.10 3.10 5.08
CA LEU A 51 0.74 3.92 4.05
C LEU A 51 -0.27 4.41 3.01
N PHE A 52 -1.15 3.55 2.57
CA PHE A 52 -2.17 3.93 1.60
C PHE A 52 -3.04 5.06 2.16
N SER A 53 -3.51 4.90 3.39
CA SER A 53 -4.34 5.91 4.05
C SER A 53 -3.61 7.24 4.16
N ALA A 54 -2.33 7.20 4.57
CA ALA A 54 -1.53 8.42 4.72
C ALA A 54 -1.33 9.15 3.39
N ILE A 55 -1.05 8.39 2.33
CA ILE A 55 -0.83 8.98 1.01
C ILE A 55 -2.11 9.63 0.49
N VAL A 56 -3.24 8.95 0.65
CA VAL A 56 -4.53 9.49 0.21
C VAL A 56 -4.89 10.74 1.00
N GLU A 57 -4.60 10.76 2.30
CA GLU A 57 -4.84 11.96 3.10
C GLU A 57 -4.00 13.14 2.61
N LEU A 58 -2.72 12.90 2.30
CA LEU A 58 -1.86 13.93 1.74
C LEU A 58 -2.43 14.49 0.44
N PHE A 59 -2.91 13.59 -0.41
CA PHE A 59 -3.49 13.98 -1.68
C PHE A 59 -4.72 14.88 -1.46
N HIS A 60 -5.60 14.50 -0.54
CA HIS A 60 -6.80 15.28 -0.26
C HIS A 60 -6.48 16.63 0.37
N GLU A 61 -5.34 16.74 1.06
CA GLU A 61 -4.89 18.01 1.65
C GLU A 61 -4.18 18.90 0.64
N GLY A 62 -4.02 18.43 -0.61
CA GLY A 62 -3.30 19.18 -1.63
C GLY A 62 -1.79 19.20 -1.44
N ARG A 63 -1.27 18.26 -0.64
CA ARG A 63 0.16 18.17 -0.35
C ARG A 63 0.80 17.09 -1.23
N PRO A 64 2.07 17.26 -1.62
CA PRO A 64 2.74 16.22 -2.40
C PRO A 64 2.92 14.96 -1.56
N ALA A 65 2.83 13.80 -2.22
CA ALA A 65 3.02 12.51 -1.55
C ALA A 65 4.43 12.00 -1.88
N ASP A 66 5.43 12.64 -1.30
CA ASP A 66 6.81 12.19 -1.46
C ASP A 66 7.33 11.63 -0.13
N LEU A 67 8.57 11.19 -0.14
CA LEU A 67 9.16 10.53 1.02
C LEU A 67 9.12 11.43 2.27
N VAL A 68 9.47 12.70 2.10
CA VAL A 68 9.57 13.64 3.23
C VAL A 68 8.19 13.91 3.83
N THR A 69 7.22 14.23 2.98
CA THR A 69 5.86 14.53 3.46
C THR A 69 5.19 13.30 4.03
N LEU A 70 5.48 12.12 3.47
CA LEU A 70 4.92 10.88 3.98
C LEU A 70 5.43 10.57 5.37
N VAL A 71 6.74 10.71 5.59
CA VAL A 71 7.31 10.48 6.92
C VAL A 71 6.68 11.43 7.94
N ASP A 72 6.52 12.70 7.56
CA ASP A 72 5.88 13.68 8.43
C ASP A 72 4.43 13.29 8.76
N LYS A 73 3.69 12.88 7.75
CA LYS A 73 2.29 12.46 7.93
C LYS A 73 2.18 11.23 8.83
N LEU A 74 3.08 10.27 8.65
CA LEU A 74 3.11 9.08 9.49
C LEU A 74 3.38 9.42 10.95
N HIS A 75 4.25 10.39 11.20
CA HIS A 75 4.49 10.85 12.57
C HIS A 75 3.25 11.50 13.16
N GLU A 76 2.53 12.29 12.36
CA GLU A 76 1.26 12.88 12.81
C GLU A 76 0.26 11.81 13.21
N LYS A 77 0.25 10.70 12.49
CA LYS A 77 -0.68 9.60 12.74
C LYS A 77 -0.19 8.65 13.82
N ASN A 78 0.95 8.93 14.41
CA ASN A 78 1.57 8.09 15.44
C ASN A 78 1.87 6.68 14.96
N ALA A 79 2.25 6.55 13.70
CA ALA A 79 2.65 5.26 13.14
C ALA A 79 3.92 4.77 13.81
N SER A 80 4.10 3.46 13.86
CA SER A 80 5.27 2.87 14.50
C SER A 80 6.56 3.22 13.76
N ASP A 81 7.68 3.16 14.48
CA ASP A 81 8.97 3.57 13.94
C ASP A 81 9.39 2.77 12.72
N ASP A 82 9.03 1.50 12.65
CA ASP A 82 9.38 0.66 11.50
C ASP A 82 8.67 1.12 10.23
N ILE A 83 7.47 1.68 10.34
CA ILE A 83 6.74 2.21 9.20
C ILE A 83 7.26 3.59 8.82
N CYS A 84 7.67 4.38 9.80
CA CYS A 84 8.22 5.72 9.56
C CYS A 84 9.66 5.69 9.06
N SER A 85 10.24 4.52 8.89
CA SER A 85 11.64 4.38 8.49
C SER A 85 11.87 4.81 7.03
N VAL A 86 12.81 5.70 6.83
CA VAL A 86 13.20 6.13 5.49
C VAL A 86 13.69 4.94 4.68
N GLU A 87 14.42 4.02 5.33
CA GLU A 87 14.92 2.83 4.66
C GLU A 87 13.79 1.94 4.15
N PHE A 88 12.79 1.70 4.99
CA PHE A 88 11.63 0.90 4.61
C PHE A 88 10.90 1.53 3.42
N LEU A 89 10.64 2.83 3.50
CA LEU A 89 9.91 3.54 2.46
C LEU A 89 10.72 3.62 1.16
N SER A 90 12.02 3.84 1.27
CA SER A 90 12.90 3.87 0.10
C SER A 90 12.93 2.54 -0.62
N ASN A 91 12.89 1.44 0.13
CA ASN A 91 12.86 0.10 -0.46
C ASN A 91 11.58 -0.12 -1.25
N ILE A 92 10.46 0.39 -0.76
CA ILE A 92 9.18 0.29 -1.47
C ILE A 92 9.26 1.03 -2.79
N ILE A 93 9.78 2.25 -2.78
CA ILE A 93 9.92 3.06 -4.00
C ILE A 93 10.85 2.37 -4.99
N SER A 94 11.95 1.81 -4.50
CA SER A 94 12.94 1.16 -5.36
C SER A 94 12.45 -0.14 -5.97
N ALA A 95 11.43 -0.76 -5.38
CA ALA A 95 10.90 -2.02 -5.89
C ALA A 95 10.09 -1.81 -7.18
N VAL A 96 9.73 -0.57 -7.50
CA VAL A 96 8.90 -0.27 -8.66
C VAL A 96 9.69 0.57 -9.65
N PRO A 97 9.99 0.04 -10.84
CA PRO A 97 10.76 0.81 -11.83
C PRO A 97 9.95 1.94 -12.47
N THR A 98 8.62 1.81 -12.48
CA THR A 98 7.76 2.81 -13.10
C THR A 98 6.35 2.71 -12.52
N SER A 99 5.62 3.81 -12.53
CA SER A 99 4.23 3.84 -12.11
C SER A 99 3.26 3.42 -13.24
N ALA A 100 3.78 3.12 -14.43
CA ALA A 100 2.95 2.85 -15.61
C ALA A 100 2.00 1.66 -15.42
N ASN A 101 2.37 0.71 -14.58
CA ASN A 101 1.58 -0.51 -14.39
C ASN A 101 0.71 -0.51 -13.13
N VAL A 102 0.50 0.67 -12.54
CA VAL A 102 -0.24 0.74 -11.27
C VAL A 102 -1.65 0.16 -11.37
N ARG A 103 -2.33 0.38 -12.49
CA ARG A 103 -3.68 -0.18 -12.69
C ARG A 103 -3.65 -1.71 -12.59
N TYR A 104 -2.66 -2.31 -13.20
CA TYR A 104 -2.52 -3.75 -13.21
C TYR A 104 -2.32 -4.30 -11.80
N TYR A 105 -1.43 -3.65 -11.04
CA TYR A 105 -1.18 -4.07 -9.67
C TYR A 105 -2.40 -3.83 -8.78
N ALA A 106 -3.09 -2.71 -8.99
CA ALA A 106 -4.30 -2.41 -8.24
C ALA A 106 -5.40 -3.45 -8.51
N ASP A 107 -5.51 -3.92 -9.75
CA ASP A 107 -6.46 -4.99 -10.08
C ASP A 107 -6.17 -6.26 -9.29
N ILE A 108 -4.88 -6.61 -9.16
CA ILE A 108 -4.49 -7.80 -8.40
C ILE A 108 -4.88 -7.63 -6.93
N VAL A 109 -4.58 -6.47 -6.34
CA VAL A 109 -4.91 -6.20 -4.95
C VAL A 109 -6.42 -6.31 -4.74
N GLU A 110 -7.19 -5.72 -5.63
CA GLU A 110 -8.66 -5.75 -5.53
C GLU A 110 -9.19 -7.17 -5.61
N GLN A 111 -8.68 -7.97 -6.55
CA GLN A 111 -9.10 -9.36 -6.70
C GLN A 111 -8.82 -10.16 -5.44
N LYS A 112 -7.65 -9.99 -4.85
CA LYS A 112 -7.31 -10.73 -3.63
C LYS A 112 -8.18 -10.28 -2.46
N SER A 113 -8.49 -9.00 -2.39
CA SER A 113 -9.37 -8.46 -1.36
C SER A 113 -10.77 -9.09 -1.47
N GLN A 114 -11.30 -9.18 -2.70
CA GLN A 114 -12.60 -9.79 -2.94
C GLN A 114 -12.60 -11.26 -2.54
N LEU A 115 -11.53 -11.98 -2.83
CA LEU A 115 -11.41 -13.37 -2.44
C LEU A 115 -11.41 -13.52 -0.91
N ARG A 116 -10.74 -12.62 -0.20
CA ARG A 116 -10.73 -12.69 1.26
C ARG A 116 -12.12 -12.48 1.84
N SER A 117 -12.91 -11.62 1.24
CA SER A 117 -14.24 -11.34 1.75
C SER A 117 -15.18 -12.53 1.58
N LEU A 118 -14.87 -13.45 0.67
CA LEU A 118 -15.67 -14.65 0.47
C LEU A 118 -15.32 -15.75 1.47
N ILE A 119 -14.15 -15.68 2.07
CA ILE A 119 -13.66 -16.76 2.93
C ILE A 119 -14.18 -16.69 4.34
N ARG A 120 -14.48 -15.51 4.86
CA ARG A 120 -14.92 -15.38 6.23
C ARG A 120 -16.26 -15.99 6.55
#